data_3e3f1c9070887fb9738711e46f767811
#
_entry.id   3e3f1c9070887fb9738711e46f767811
#
_cell.length_a   1.000
_cell.length_b   1.000
_cell.length_c   1.000
_cell.angle_alpha   90.00
_cell.angle_beta   90.00
_cell.angle_gamma   90.00
#
_symmetry.space_group_name_H-M   'P 1'
#
loop_
_entity.id
_entity.type
_entity.pdbx_description
1 polymer ?
#
loop_
_entity_poly.entity_id
_entity_poly.type
_entity_poly.pdbx_seq_one_letter_code
_entity_poly.pdbx_strand_id
1 'polypeptide(L)'
;EGGKDIWVLKIGTGQLDQKPAIAVVGGVEGYEVLSVELAVQFAEKLVADHSDALEASTFYIFPNMSPDAYEQYHASLKYERRGNAVSVDHDRDGTPGGSAYSDLNGDGMITMMRVEDPMGDYMISKEDDRVLVKADRSKGESGKYSLYKESKDNDKDGEFAEDLKEGIAFNKSLTYQFPVFEPLAGDMPVTQKESRAMLDYLFEQWNIFAFVTFSPANNLTSPLKYNAGNAKKRVVTSILENDQALNVLVSDLYKETVKQKGFQQDNQGTDGDFFQWAYFHFGRLSFGTPGYWVPEYKDSTGKGKSNAEANYLAWADSLDMNDVFVPWTEVKHPDFPGKSRRCEAFCDDNSFI
;
A
#
# COMPACT_ATOMS: atom_id res chain seq x y z
N GLU A 1 7.47 -14.08 9.25
CA GLU A 1 8.37 -15.10 8.69
C GLU A 1 9.86 -14.76 8.92
N GLY A 2 10.27 -13.51 8.88
CA GLY A 2 11.65 -13.07 9.15
C GLY A 2 12.08 -13.10 10.62
N GLY A 3 11.35 -13.80 11.49
CA GLY A 3 11.65 -13.90 12.93
C GLY A 3 11.27 -12.67 13.73
N LYS A 4 10.37 -11.83 13.20
CA LYS A 4 9.85 -10.64 13.88
C LYS A 4 8.50 -10.91 14.53
N ASP A 5 8.27 -10.24 15.66
CA ASP A 5 7.01 -10.33 16.39
C ASP A 5 5.95 -9.43 15.77
N ILE A 6 4.71 -9.91 15.77
CA ILE A 6 3.52 -9.10 15.51
C ILE A 6 2.95 -8.68 16.87
N TRP A 7 2.95 -7.40 17.13
CA TRP A 7 2.47 -6.82 18.37
C TRP A 7 0.99 -6.48 18.30
N VAL A 8 0.28 -6.72 19.39
CA VAL A 8 -1.07 -6.23 19.63
C VAL A 8 -1.13 -5.46 20.94
N LEU A 9 -1.64 -4.23 20.88
CA LEU A 9 -1.93 -3.42 22.06
C LEU A 9 -3.41 -3.59 22.41
N LYS A 10 -3.72 -4.03 23.62
CA LYS A 10 -5.07 -4.11 24.14
C LYS A 10 -5.30 -2.97 25.13
N ILE A 11 -6.06 -1.98 24.74
CA ILE A 11 -6.22 -0.72 25.47
C ILE A 11 -7.68 -0.52 25.87
N GLY A 12 -7.92 -0.09 27.11
CA GLY A 12 -9.23 0.21 27.68
C GLY A 12 -9.16 0.26 29.18
N THR A 13 -10.29 0.44 29.85
CA THR A 13 -10.41 0.44 31.32
C THR A 13 -11.37 -0.65 31.78
N GLY A 14 -11.24 -1.10 33.03
CA GLY A 14 -12.13 -2.11 33.62
C GLY A 14 -12.01 -3.50 32.99
N GLN A 15 -13.15 -4.13 32.74
CA GLN A 15 -13.20 -5.49 32.18
C GLN A 15 -13.15 -5.46 30.64
N LEU A 16 -11.96 -5.53 30.09
CA LEU A 16 -11.69 -5.30 28.66
C LEU A 16 -12.47 -6.27 27.73
N ASP A 17 -12.64 -7.52 28.15
CA ASP A 17 -13.31 -8.54 27.33
C ASP A 17 -14.84 -8.46 27.41
N GLN A 18 -15.38 -7.66 28.31
CA GLN A 18 -16.82 -7.49 28.50
C GLN A 18 -17.41 -6.28 27.77
N LYS A 19 -16.53 -5.45 27.20
CA LYS A 19 -16.94 -4.25 26.46
C LYS A 19 -16.89 -4.50 24.95
N PRO A 20 -17.73 -3.78 24.16
CA PRO A 20 -17.57 -3.80 22.71
C PRO A 20 -16.17 -3.30 22.33
N ALA A 21 -15.60 -3.91 21.31
CA ALA A 21 -14.23 -3.59 20.92
C ALA A 21 -14.10 -3.19 19.46
N ILE A 22 -13.14 -2.30 19.19
CA ILE A 22 -12.70 -1.91 17.86
C ILE A 22 -11.28 -2.42 17.65
N ALA A 23 -11.03 -3.09 16.53
CA ALA A 23 -9.68 -3.43 16.12
C ALA A 23 -9.15 -2.39 15.13
N VAL A 24 -7.95 -1.86 15.39
CA VAL A 24 -7.26 -0.89 14.54
C VAL A 24 -6.01 -1.55 13.97
N VAL A 25 -5.86 -1.51 12.65
CA VAL A 25 -4.82 -2.28 11.96
C VAL A 25 -4.03 -1.36 11.03
N GLY A 26 -2.72 -1.31 11.24
CA GLY A 26 -1.74 -0.63 10.38
C GLY A 26 -0.77 -1.63 9.75
N GLY A 27 0.03 -1.16 8.80
CA GLY A 27 1.07 -1.95 8.15
C GLY A 27 0.54 -3.17 7.39
N VAL A 28 -0.70 -3.14 6.92
CA VAL A 28 -1.27 -4.23 6.09
C VAL A 28 -0.61 -4.27 4.73
N GLU A 29 -0.31 -3.10 4.16
CA GLU A 29 0.55 -2.96 2.99
C GLU A 29 1.99 -2.70 3.44
N GLY A 30 2.91 -3.57 3.03
CA GLY A 30 4.29 -3.51 3.51
C GLY A 30 5.04 -2.24 3.14
N TYR A 31 4.67 -1.61 2.04
CA TYR A 31 5.26 -0.38 1.54
C TYR A 31 4.65 0.90 2.15
N GLU A 32 3.50 0.81 2.79
CA GLU A 32 2.84 1.97 3.41
C GLU A 32 3.32 2.18 4.86
N VAL A 33 4.51 2.72 5.01
CA VAL A 33 5.13 2.99 6.33
C VAL A 33 4.27 3.91 7.19
N LEU A 34 3.62 4.90 6.57
CA LEU A 34 2.74 5.86 7.27
C LEU A 34 1.59 5.16 8.02
N SER A 35 1.06 4.07 7.48
CA SER A 35 -0.04 3.33 8.11
C SER A 35 0.35 2.75 9.48
N VAL A 36 1.62 2.40 9.65
CA VAL A 36 2.19 1.96 10.94
C VAL A 36 2.23 3.12 11.93
N GLU A 37 2.75 4.26 11.50
CA GLU A 37 2.84 5.47 12.32
C GLU A 37 1.46 5.97 12.74
N LEU A 38 0.49 5.95 11.83
CA LEU A 38 -0.90 6.33 12.14
C LEU A 38 -1.53 5.42 13.20
N ALA A 39 -1.28 4.12 13.14
CA ALA A 39 -1.79 3.19 14.14
C ALA A 39 -1.17 3.42 15.52
N VAL A 40 0.12 3.73 15.59
CA VAL A 40 0.83 4.08 16.83
C VAL A 40 0.31 5.42 17.38
N GLN A 41 0.25 6.46 16.54
CA GLN A 41 -0.27 7.76 16.96
C GLN A 41 -1.74 7.70 17.39
N PHE A 42 -2.54 6.85 16.75
CA PHE A 42 -3.92 6.60 17.19
C PHE A 42 -3.93 6.04 18.62
N ALA A 43 -3.07 5.06 18.93
CA ALA A 43 -2.97 4.51 20.28
C ALA A 43 -2.55 5.56 21.32
N GLU A 44 -1.54 6.36 21.01
CA GLU A 44 -1.05 7.44 21.89
C GLU A 44 -2.13 8.48 22.17
N LYS A 45 -2.79 9.00 21.13
CA LYS A 45 -3.88 9.98 21.28
C LYS A 45 -5.09 9.42 22.00
N LEU A 46 -5.44 8.16 21.74
CA LEU A 46 -6.54 7.49 22.43
C LEU A 46 -6.31 7.46 23.95
N VAL A 47 -5.08 7.13 24.37
CA VAL A 47 -4.73 7.09 25.80
C VAL A 47 -4.62 8.48 26.40
N ALA A 48 -4.09 9.47 25.67
CA ALA A 48 -3.86 10.81 26.18
C ALA A 48 -5.16 11.63 26.28
N ASP A 49 -6.03 11.53 25.28
CA ASP A 49 -7.08 12.54 25.08
C ASP A 49 -8.51 11.96 25.13
N HIS A 50 -8.70 10.63 25.12
CA HIS A 50 -10.00 9.98 24.93
C HIS A 50 -10.34 8.93 26.00
N SER A 51 -10.27 9.33 27.26
CA SER A 51 -10.60 8.45 28.40
C SER A 51 -12.04 7.94 28.38
N ASP A 52 -12.98 8.73 27.87
CA ASP A 52 -14.38 8.37 27.67
C ASP A 52 -14.55 7.21 26.67
N ALA A 53 -13.79 7.22 25.57
CA ALA A 53 -13.76 6.11 24.62
C ALA A 53 -13.20 4.83 25.26
N LEU A 54 -12.17 4.95 26.12
CA LEU A 54 -11.60 3.83 26.86
C LEU A 54 -12.53 3.27 27.94
N GLU A 55 -13.40 4.09 28.50
CA GLU A 55 -14.46 3.63 29.40
C GLU A 55 -15.54 2.86 28.65
N ALA A 56 -15.93 3.31 27.45
CA ALA A 56 -17.00 2.73 26.65
C ALA A 56 -16.58 1.48 25.89
N SER A 57 -15.35 1.42 25.40
CA SER A 57 -14.88 0.38 24.47
C SER A 57 -13.48 -0.12 24.79
N THR A 58 -13.17 -1.29 24.27
CA THR A 58 -11.82 -1.84 24.23
C THR A 58 -11.25 -1.66 22.80
N PHE A 59 -9.97 -1.37 22.71
CA PHE A 59 -9.26 -1.24 21.43
C PHE A 59 -8.17 -2.29 21.34
N TYR A 60 -8.17 -3.05 20.24
CA TYR A 60 -7.10 -3.95 19.85
C TYR A 60 -6.33 -3.30 18.71
N ILE A 61 -5.10 -2.87 18.94
CA ILE A 61 -4.33 -2.14 17.94
C ILE A 61 -3.17 -3.02 17.47
N PHE A 62 -3.14 -3.30 16.19
CA PHE A 62 -2.08 -4.02 15.48
C PHE A 62 -1.29 -2.97 14.68
N PRO A 63 -0.18 -2.45 15.20
CA PRO A 63 0.51 -1.35 14.54
C PRO A 63 1.10 -1.74 13.18
N ASN A 64 1.63 -2.96 13.07
CA ASN A 64 2.37 -3.38 11.89
C ASN A 64 2.15 -4.86 11.59
N MET A 65 1.47 -5.14 10.48
CA MET A 65 1.25 -6.52 10.00
C MET A 65 2.33 -6.99 9.00
N SER A 66 3.21 -6.09 8.53
CA SER A 66 4.26 -6.38 7.55
C SER A 66 5.65 -5.95 8.07
N PRO A 67 6.11 -6.46 9.22
CA PRO A 67 7.35 -5.99 9.85
C PRO A 67 8.61 -6.28 9.02
N ASP A 68 8.62 -7.32 8.19
CA ASP A 68 9.74 -7.62 7.29
C ASP A 68 9.88 -6.55 6.20
N ALA A 69 8.77 -6.08 5.67
CA ALA A 69 8.74 -5.01 4.68
C ALA A 69 9.08 -3.64 5.30
N TYR A 70 8.54 -3.35 6.47
CA TYR A 70 8.84 -2.12 7.21
C TYR A 70 10.35 -1.99 7.52
N GLU A 71 11.01 -3.09 7.91
CA GLU A 71 12.46 -3.06 8.16
C GLU A 71 13.27 -2.73 6.89
N GLN A 72 12.83 -3.19 5.72
CA GLN A 72 13.51 -2.90 4.47
C GLN A 72 13.59 -1.39 4.17
N TYR A 73 12.58 -0.64 4.57
CA TYR A 73 12.58 0.81 4.46
C TYR A 73 13.70 1.48 5.28
N HIS A 74 14.07 0.87 6.41
CA HIS A 74 15.13 1.35 7.29
C HIS A 74 16.48 0.67 7.06
N ALA A 75 16.58 -0.25 6.10
CA ALA A 75 17.81 -0.95 5.77
C ALA A 75 18.81 -0.04 5.06
N SER A 76 20.06 -0.50 4.96
CA SER A 76 21.13 0.22 4.22
C SER A 76 20.85 0.30 2.72
N LEU A 77 20.22 -0.72 2.13
CA LEU A 77 19.66 -0.70 0.79
C LEU A 77 18.14 -0.58 0.91
N LYS A 78 17.60 0.55 0.52
CA LYS A 78 16.17 0.84 0.62
C LYS A 78 15.47 0.50 -0.68
N TYR A 79 14.37 -0.19 -0.57
CA TYR A 79 13.45 -0.40 -1.68
C TYR A 79 12.04 -0.70 -1.16
N GLU A 80 11.07 -0.48 -2.00
CA GLU A 80 9.69 -0.81 -1.75
C GLU A 80 9.52 -2.33 -1.69
N ARG A 81 9.35 -2.85 -0.48
CA ARG A 81 9.09 -4.26 -0.23
C ARG A 81 7.63 -4.43 0.18
N ARG A 82 6.95 -5.39 -0.45
CA ARG A 82 5.53 -5.68 -0.17
C ARG A 82 5.35 -6.98 0.61
N GLY A 83 6.23 -7.96 0.37
CA GLY A 83 6.13 -9.29 0.94
C GLY A 83 6.97 -9.50 2.19
N ASN A 84 6.71 -10.61 2.86
CA ASN A 84 7.45 -11.08 4.03
C ASN A 84 8.82 -11.68 3.64
N ALA A 85 9.51 -12.30 4.61
CA ALA A 85 10.85 -12.87 4.41
C ALA A 85 10.84 -14.32 3.85
N VAL A 86 9.71 -14.81 3.36
CA VAL A 86 9.67 -16.10 2.68
C VAL A 86 10.38 -15.97 1.33
N SER A 87 11.26 -16.90 1.04
CA SER A 87 11.91 -16.98 -0.28
C SER A 87 10.96 -17.67 -1.27
N VAL A 88 10.69 -17.02 -2.38
CA VAL A 88 9.86 -17.54 -3.46
C VAL A 88 10.70 -17.51 -4.74
N ASP A 89 10.58 -18.56 -5.52
CA ASP A 89 11.18 -18.72 -6.85
C ASP A 89 10.06 -18.36 -7.85
N HIS A 90 10.06 -17.13 -8.33
CA HIS A 90 8.97 -16.59 -9.15
C HIS A 90 9.11 -17.00 -10.62
N ASP A 91 10.33 -17.02 -11.15
CA ASP A 91 10.65 -17.43 -12.53
C ASP A 91 10.76 -18.94 -12.69
N ARG A 92 10.89 -19.67 -11.56
CA ARG A 92 11.01 -21.14 -11.47
C ARG A 92 12.30 -21.69 -12.10
N ASP A 93 13.38 -20.94 -12.00
CA ASP A 93 14.72 -21.36 -12.42
C ASP A 93 15.38 -22.31 -11.40
N GLY A 94 14.79 -22.47 -10.22
CA GLY A 94 15.29 -23.29 -9.12
C GLY A 94 16.20 -22.52 -8.14
N THR A 95 16.37 -21.21 -8.32
CA THR A 95 17.26 -20.36 -7.52
C THR A 95 16.50 -19.18 -6.87
N PRO A 96 15.73 -19.40 -5.80
CA PRO A 96 14.95 -18.33 -5.19
C PRO A 96 15.80 -17.10 -4.83
N GLY A 97 15.38 -15.91 -5.30
CA GLY A 97 16.08 -14.65 -5.08
C GLY A 97 17.32 -14.46 -5.96
N GLY A 98 17.42 -15.19 -7.07
CA GLY A 98 18.52 -15.10 -8.03
C GLY A 98 18.61 -13.77 -8.77
N SER A 99 17.48 -13.20 -9.12
CA SER A 99 17.33 -11.97 -9.91
C SER A 99 16.90 -10.77 -9.06
N ALA A 100 17.57 -10.55 -7.93
CA ALA A 100 17.24 -9.45 -7.01
C ALA A 100 17.62 -8.07 -7.57
N TYR A 101 17.06 -7.02 -6.99
CA TYR A 101 17.44 -5.62 -7.25
C TYR A 101 18.94 -5.39 -7.10
N SER A 102 19.47 -4.44 -7.89
CA SER A 102 20.88 -4.03 -7.85
C SER A 102 20.99 -2.52 -7.83
N ASP A 103 21.54 -1.96 -6.78
CA ASP A 103 21.88 -0.54 -6.71
C ASP A 103 23.04 -0.25 -7.70
N LEU A 104 22.71 0.33 -8.83
CA LEU A 104 23.63 0.56 -9.96
C LEU A 104 24.31 1.92 -9.88
N ASN A 105 23.69 2.87 -9.21
CA ASN A 105 24.19 4.22 -9.03
C ASN A 105 24.94 4.41 -7.69
N GLY A 106 24.76 3.49 -6.74
CA GLY A 106 25.46 3.49 -5.44
C GLY A 106 24.88 4.45 -4.43
N ASP A 107 23.62 4.84 -4.56
CA ASP A 107 22.96 5.79 -3.64
C ASP A 107 22.29 5.13 -2.41
N GLY A 108 22.29 3.81 -2.35
CA GLY A 108 21.66 3.02 -1.27
C GLY A 108 20.16 2.85 -1.40
N MET A 109 19.59 3.17 -2.55
CA MET A 109 18.17 2.98 -2.86
C MET A 109 18.01 2.21 -4.16
N ILE A 110 16.92 1.47 -4.29
CA ILE A 110 16.49 0.90 -5.57
C ILE A 110 15.51 1.85 -6.21
N THR A 111 15.89 2.38 -7.35
CA THR A 111 15.18 3.44 -8.05
C THR A 111 14.64 2.93 -9.39
N MET A 112 13.91 3.77 -10.11
CA MET A 112 13.46 3.44 -11.45
C MET A 112 14.56 3.76 -12.48
N MET A 113 14.84 2.84 -13.35
CA MET A 113 15.78 2.98 -14.45
C MET A 113 15.02 3.20 -15.77
N ARG A 114 15.28 4.30 -16.45
CA ARG A 114 14.79 4.51 -17.82
C ARG A 114 15.86 4.22 -18.86
N VAL A 115 15.50 3.50 -19.88
CA VAL A 115 16.36 3.16 -21.01
C VAL A 115 15.80 3.77 -22.30
N GLU A 116 16.61 4.48 -23.06
CA GLU A 116 16.19 4.98 -24.37
C GLU A 116 15.83 3.80 -25.29
N ASP A 117 14.59 3.80 -25.72
CA ASP A 117 14.02 2.76 -26.57
C ASP A 117 13.03 3.40 -27.56
N PRO A 118 13.31 3.35 -28.88
CA PRO A 118 12.39 3.87 -29.90
C PRO A 118 11.02 3.18 -29.90
N MET A 119 10.91 1.99 -29.33
CA MET A 119 9.66 1.23 -29.19
C MET A 119 9.09 1.31 -27.78
N GLY A 120 9.73 2.03 -26.87
CA GLY A 120 9.34 2.16 -25.47
C GLY A 120 7.94 2.75 -25.32
N ASP A 121 7.32 2.44 -24.19
CA ASP A 121 5.96 2.87 -23.89
C ASP A 121 5.89 4.23 -23.16
N TYR A 122 7.02 4.73 -22.65
CA TYR A 122 7.04 5.91 -21.81
C TYR A 122 7.60 7.14 -22.52
N MET A 123 7.11 8.30 -22.14
CA MET A 123 7.58 9.62 -22.55
C MET A 123 7.69 10.55 -21.35
N ILE A 124 8.51 11.59 -21.46
CA ILE A 124 8.58 12.63 -20.43
C ILE A 124 7.23 13.37 -20.39
N SER A 125 6.71 13.55 -19.19
CA SER A 125 5.46 14.29 -18.98
C SER A 125 5.58 15.73 -19.46
N LYS A 126 4.49 16.27 -20.02
CA LYS A 126 4.37 17.69 -20.39
C LYS A 126 4.15 18.61 -19.19
N GLU A 127 3.79 18.03 -18.04
CA GLU A 127 3.47 18.77 -16.81
C GLU A 127 4.67 18.95 -15.89
N ASP A 128 5.60 17.96 -15.89
CA ASP A 128 6.85 17.98 -15.13
C ASP A 128 7.87 17.08 -15.83
N ASP A 129 9.05 17.57 -16.10
CA ASP A 129 10.10 16.85 -16.85
C ASP A 129 10.80 15.75 -16.02
N ARG A 130 10.58 15.74 -14.74
CA ARG A 130 11.00 14.67 -13.82
C ARG A 130 10.16 13.42 -14.00
N VAL A 131 8.91 13.53 -14.45
CA VAL A 131 7.91 12.46 -14.50
C VAL A 131 7.86 11.79 -15.86
N LEU A 132 7.77 10.47 -15.86
CA LEU A 132 7.50 9.65 -17.04
C LEU A 132 6.03 9.22 -17.06
N VAL A 133 5.42 9.30 -18.22
CA VAL A 133 4.03 8.89 -18.45
C VAL A 133 3.95 7.93 -19.62
N LYS A 134 3.01 6.99 -19.59
CA LYS A 134 2.75 6.14 -20.75
C LYS A 134 2.22 6.99 -21.92
N ALA A 135 2.81 6.78 -23.08
CA ALA A 135 2.38 7.45 -24.31
C ALA A 135 1.01 6.94 -24.76
N ASP A 136 0.08 7.83 -24.96
CA ASP A 136 -1.23 7.50 -25.52
C ASP A 136 -1.14 7.44 -27.06
N ARG A 137 -0.88 6.26 -27.59
CA ARG A 137 -0.76 6.03 -29.03
C ARG A 137 -2.05 6.37 -29.78
N SER A 138 -3.21 6.35 -29.12
CA SER A 138 -4.49 6.74 -29.75
C SER A 138 -4.57 8.24 -30.00
N LYS A 139 -3.82 9.03 -29.23
CA LYS A 139 -3.65 10.48 -29.42
C LYS A 139 -2.45 10.86 -30.28
N GLY A 140 -1.76 9.88 -30.89
CA GLY A 140 -0.57 10.10 -31.71
C GLY A 140 0.70 10.37 -30.90
N GLU A 141 0.70 10.04 -29.62
CA GLU A 141 1.91 10.12 -28.79
C GLU A 141 2.83 8.93 -29.06
N SER A 142 4.14 9.14 -28.91
CA SER A 142 5.17 8.12 -29.09
C SER A 142 6.07 8.07 -27.86
N GLY A 143 6.18 6.91 -27.26
CA GLY A 143 7.15 6.65 -26.21
C GLY A 143 8.58 6.63 -26.76
N LYS A 144 9.52 6.89 -25.89
CA LYS A 144 10.96 6.91 -26.19
C LYS A 144 11.80 6.18 -25.14
N TYR A 145 11.13 5.66 -24.12
CA TYR A 145 11.78 5.01 -22.99
C TYR A 145 11.04 3.74 -22.62
N SER A 146 11.81 2.73 -22.25
CA SER A 146 11.38 1.58 -21.44
C SER A 146 11.78 1.85 -19.98
N LEU A 147 10.94 1.42 -19.03
CA LEU A 147 11.10 1.69 -17.61
C LEU A 147 11.24 0.37 -16.87
N TYR A 148 12.25 0.26 -16.01
CA TYR A 148 12.56 -0.90 -15.21
C TYR A 148 12.89 -0.46 -13.78
N LYS A 149 12.67 -1.32 -12.80
CA LYS A 149 13.31 -1.14 -11.49
C LYS A 149 14.81 -1.42 -11.62
N GLU A 150 15.60 -0.75 -10.79
CA GLU A 150 17.06 -0.83 -10.83
C GLU A 150 17.56 -2.24 -10.51
N SER A 151 18.02 -2.94 -11.53
CA SER A 151 18.39 -4.36 -11.50
C SER A 151 19.23 -4.73 -12.71
N LYS A 152 19.69 -5.98 -12.74
CA LYS A 152 20.37 -6.61 -13.89
C LYS A 152 19.56 -7.80 -14.34
N ASP A 153 19.65 -8.08 -15.62
CA ASP A 153 19.22 -9.34 -16.21
C ASP A 153 20.30 -10.40 -15.91
N ASN A 154 20.03 -11.23 -14.90
CA ASN A 154 21.04 -12.17 -14.39
C ASN A 154 21.11 -13.48 -15.18
N ASP A 155 20.02 -13.92 -15.75
CA ASP A 155 19.90 -15.18 -16.52
C ASP A 155 19.83 -14.94 -18.03
N LYS A 156 19.69 -13.68 -18.47
CA LYS A 156 19.71 -13.22 -19.87
C LYS A 156 18.48 -13.60 -20.68
N ASP A 157 17.34 -13.64 -20.04
CA ASP A 157 16.07 -13.89 -20.71
C ASP A 157 15.36 -12.58 -21.18
N GLY A 158 15.83 -11.43 -20.71
CA GLY A 158 15.35 -10.09 -21.07
C GLY A 158 14.40 -9.48 -20.04
N GLU A 159 14.07 -10.18 -18.98
CA GLU A 159 13.30 -9.68 -17.85
C GLU A 159 14.24 -9.17 -16.73
N PHE A 160 13.69 -8.38 -15.81
CA PHE A 160 14.50 -7.70 -14.79
C PHE A 160 13.83 -7.80 -13.43
N ALA A 161 14.60 -8.13 -12.40
CA ALA A 161 14.15 -8.20 -11.02
C ALA A 161 12.96 -9.16 -10.78
N GLU A 162 13.06 -10.35 -11.37
CA GLU A 162 11.98 -11.35 -11.32
C GLU A 162 11.91 -12.07 -9.98
N ASP A 163 13.06 -12.47 -9.44
CA ASP A 163 13.18 -13.15 -8.15
C ASP A 163 13.56 -12.20 -7.04
N LEU A 164 12.60 -11.43 -6.60
CA LEU A 164 12.81 -10.55 -5.47
C LEU A 164 12.96 -11.36 -4.17
N LYS A 165 13.79 -10.88 -3.26
CA LYS A 165 13.89 -11.41 -1.89
C LYS A 165 12.67 -11.03 -1.04
N GLU A 166 11.51 -11.00 -1.66
CA GLU A 166 10.24 -10.79 -0.99
C GLU A 166 9.29 -11.96 -1.28
N GLY A 167 8.61 -12.39 -0.23
CA GLY A 167 7.72 -13.53 -0.31
C GLY A 167 6.26 -13.10 -0.47
N ILE A 168 5.44 -13.39 0.53
CA ILE A 168 4.01 -13.22 0.47
C ILE A 168 3.60 -11.91 1.13
N ALA A 169 2.76 -11.11 0.46
CA ALA A 169 2.19 -9.91 1.03
C ALA A 169 1.01 -10.24 1.95
N PHE A 170 1.00 -9.69 3.17
CA PHE A 170 -0.10 -9.89 4.11
C PHE A 170 -1.44 -9.56 3.46
N ASN A 171 -1.55 -8.40 2.82
CA ASN A 171 -2.79 -7.88 2.23
C ASN A 171 -3.15 -8.48 0.86
N LYS A 172 -2.54 -9.59 0.47
CA LYS A 172 -2.93 -10.46 -0.65
C LYS A 172 -3.14 -11.91 -0.24
N SER A 173 -2.90 -12.23 1.03
CA SER A 173 -2.86 -13.62 1.51
C SER A 173 -4.12 -14.08 2.21
N LEU A 174 -5.18 -13.28 2.28
CA LEU A 174 -6.39 -13.63 3.01
C LEU A 174 -7.44 -14.30 2.12
N THR A 175 -8.44 -14.89 2.76
CA THR A 175 -9.35 -15.84 2.10
C THR A 175 -10.45 -15.21 1.24
N TYR A 176 -10.78 -13.92 1.44
CA TYR A 176 -11.82 -13.28 0.62
C TYR A 176 -11.23 -12.89 -0.74
N GLN A 177 -11.82 -13.41 -1.80
CA GLN A 177 -11.35 -13.22 -3.17
C GLN A 177 -9.83 -13.46 -3.31
N PHE A 178 -9.31 -14.53 -2.68
CA PHE A 178 -7.88 -14.83 -2.75
C PHE A 178 -7.38 -14.83 -4.20
N PRO A 179 -6.36 -14.03 -4.55
CA PRO A 179 -5.88 -13.87 -5.92
C PRO A 179 -4.95 -15.01 -6.32
N VAL A 180 -5.54 -16.13 -6.72
CA VAL A 180 -4.84 -17.37 -7.08
C VAL A 180 -3.89 -17.11 -8.25
N PHE A 181 -2.64 -17.53 -8.09
CA PHE A 181 -1.56 -17.39 -9.08
C PHE A 181 -1.07 -15.96 -9.32
N GLU A 182 -1.52 -14.98 -8.54
CA GLU A 182 -0.93 -13.65 -8.62
C GLU A 182 0.38 -13.55 -7.82
N PRO A 183 1.32 -12.71 -8.26
CA PRO A 183 2.53 -12.43 -7.49
C PRO A 183 2.20 -11.98 -6.06
N LEU A 184 3.03 -12.38 -5.10
CA LEU A 184 2.93 -12.04 -3.67
C LEU A 184 1.71 -12.63 -2.93
N ALA A 185 0.82 -13.37 -3.59
CA ALA A 185 -0.35 -13.98 -2.93
C ALA A 185 -0.02 -15.31 -2.23
N GLY A 186 0.92 -16.06 -2.77
CA GLY A 186 1.24 -17.42 -2.34
C GLY A 186 0.33 -18.49 -2.97
N ASP A 187 0.61 -19.74 -2.70
CA ASP A 187 -0.10 -20.87 -3.29
C ASP A 187 -1.54 -21.04 -2.77
N MET A 188 -1.73 -20.72 -1.50
CA MET A 188 -3.01 -20.87 -0.80
C MET A 188 -3.20 -19.73 0.23
N PRO A 189 -4.45 -19.36 0.54
CA PRO A 189 -4.72 -18.30 1.51
C PRO A 189 -4.29 -18.71 2.93
N VAL A 190 -3.85 -17.74 3.72
CA VAL A 190 -3.56 -17.87 5.15
C VAL A 190 -2.49 -18.93 5.47
N THR A 191 -1.53 -19.14 4.56
CA THR A 191 -0.41 -20.06 4.79
C THR A 191 0.70 -19.42 5.61
N GLN A 192 0.77 -18.09 5.63
CA GLN A 192 1.82 -17.37 6.33
C GLN A 192 1.56 -17.33 7.85
N LYS A 193 2.61 -17.42 8.65
CA LYS A 193 2.51 -17.44 10.11
C LYS A 193 1.87 -16.19 10.68
N GLU A 194 2.23 -15.01 10.15
CA GLU A 194 1.66 -13.72 10.54
C GLU A 194 0.17 -13.66 10.25
N SER A 195 -0.26 -14.03 9.06
CA SER A 195 -1.68 -14.07 8.70
C SER A 195 -2.44 -15.05 9.58
N ARG A 196 -1.90 -16.24 9.76
CA ARG A 196 -2.53 -17.27 10.59
C ARG A 196 -2.65 -16.84 12.04
N ALA A 197 -1.57 -16.34 12.63
CA ALA A 197 -1.56 -15.93 14.03
C ALA A 197 -2.54 -14.78 14.32
N MET A 198 -2.61 -13.79 13.41
CA MET A 198 -3.58 -12.70 13.54
C MET A 198 -5.01 -13.21 13.49
N LEU A 199 -5.33 -14.04 12.51
CA LEU A 199 -6.70 -14.55 12.35
C LEU A 199 -7.11 -15.42 13.52
N ASP A 200 -6.25 -16.34 13.96
CA ASP A 200 -6.51 -17.20 15.13
C ASP A 200 -6.75 -16.32 16.38
N TYR A 201 -5.93 -15.29 16.60
CA TYR A 201 -6.13 -14.34 17.70
C TYR A 201 -7.47 -13.58 17.58
N LEU A 202 -7.81 -13.06 16.41
CA LEU A 202 -9.04 -12.30 16.20
C LEU A 202 -10.29 -13.16 16.46
N PHE A 203 -10.30 -14.44 16.06
CA PHE A 203 -11.41 -15.34 16.30
C PHE A 203 -11.63 -15.65 17.79
N GLU A 204 -10.63 -15.47 18.63
CA GLU A 204 -10.77 -15.56 20.09
C GLU A 204 -11.38 -14.29 20.71
N GLN A 205 -11.32 -13.15 20.02
CA GLN A 205 -11.82 -11.85 20.50
C GLN A 205 -13.29 -11.62 20.06
N TRP A 206 -14.22 -12.30 20.72
CA TRP A 206 -15.65 -12.26 20.40
C TRP A 206 -16.30 -10.87 20.51
N ASN A 207 -15.70 -9.95 21.27
CA ASN A 207 -16.23 -8.61 21.53
C ASN A 207 -15.90 -7.58 20.44
N ILE A 208 -15.09 -7.90 19.44
CA ILE A 208 -14.82 -7.03 18.29
C ILE A 208 -16.07 -6.90 17.45
N PHE A 209 -16.54 -5.66 17.25
CA PHE A 209 -17.68 -5.36 16.40
C PHE A 209 -17.33 -4.56 15.14
N ALA A 210 -16.18 -3.90 15.12
CA ALA A 210 -15.71 -3.11 13.98
C ALA A 210 -14.19 -3.13 13.84
N PHE A 211 -13.74 -2.94 12.62
CA PHE A 211 -12.34 -2.74 12.25
C PHE A 211 -12.14 -1.35 11.67
N VAL A 212 -10.97 -0.77 11.94
CA VAL A 212 -10.43 0.40 11.24
C VAL A 212 -9.07 0.01 10.70
N THR A 213 -8.89 0.06 9.38
CA THR A 213 -7.65 -0.31 8.72
C THR A 213 -7.02 0.90 8.08
N PHE A 214 -5.77 1.19 8.43
CA PHE A 214 -4.98 2.17 7.70
C PHE A 214 -4.41 1.47 6.46
N SER A 215 -5.01 1.76 5.30
CA SER A 215 -4.70 1.13 4.02
C SER A 215 -5.23 1.98 2.86
N PRO A 216 -4.91 1.68 1.61
CA PRO A 216 -5.47 2.37 0.45
C PRO A 216 -7.00 2.30 0.35
N ALA A 217 -7.63 1.29 0.94
CA ALA A 217 -9.08 1.20 1.00
C ALA A 217 -9.67 2.41 1.76
N ASN A 218 -10.63 3.10 1.16
CA ASN A 218 -11.09 4.41 1.67
C ASN A 218 -12.62 4.55 1.70
N ASN A 219 -13.31 3.64 2.38
CA ASN A 219 -14.75 3.78 2.55
C ASN A 219 -15.15 4.84 3.58
N LEU A 220 -14.21 5.39 4.34
CA LEU A 220 -14.46 6.54 5.21
C LEU A 220 -14.69 7.83 4.42
N THR A 221 -14.14 7.97 3.22
CA THR A 221 -14.44 9.10 2.34
C THR A 221 -15.50 8.77 1.29
N SER A 222 -15.55 7.50 0.84
CA SER A 222 -16.48 7.00 -0.16
C SER A 222 -17.21 5.76 0.37
N PRO A 223 -18.35 5.95 1.08
CA PRO A 223 -19.00 4.86 1.79
C PRO A 223 -19.49 3.76 0.85
N LEU A 224 -19.33 2.52 1.30
CA LEU A 224 -19.82 1.36 0.57
C LEU A 224 -21.33 1.42 0.43
N LYS A 225 -21.84 1.00 -0.74
CA LYS A 225 -23.28 0.99 -1.07
C LYS A 225 -23.77 -0.43 -1.27
N TYR A 226 -24.98 -0.67 -0.82
CA TYR A 226 -25.68 -1.91 -1.12
C TYR A 226 -26.00 -2.02 -2.63
N ASN A 227 -25.76 -3.20 -3.18
CA ASN A 227 -26.12 -3.54 -4.55
C ASN A 227 -26.78 -4.90 -4.59
N ALA A 228 -28.08 -4.93 -4.89
CA ALA A 228 -28.89 -6.14 -4.87
C ALA A 228 -28.40 -7.23 -5.88
N GLY A 229 -27.79 -6.82 -6.98
CA GLY A 229 -27.20 -7.75 -7.96
C GLY A 229 -25.94 -8.43 -7.41
N ASN A 230 -25.06 -7.64 -6.80
CA ASN A 230 -23.82 -8.14 -6.19
C ASN A 230 -24.08 -8.97 -4.92
N ALA A 231 -25.13 -8.66 -4.17
CA ALA A 231 -25.55 -9.43 -2.99
C ALA A 231 -26.04 -10.86 -3.32
N LYS A 232 -26.41 -11.12 -4.58
CA LYS A 232 -26.90 -12.43 -5.05
C LYS A 232 -25.87 -13.23 -5.82
N LYS A 233 -24.65 -12.70 -6.00
CA LYS A 233 -23.58 -13.42 -6.67
C LYS A 233 -23.07 -14.58 -5.79
N ARG A 234 -22.44 -15.56 -6.42
CA ARG A 234 -21.81 -16.69 -5.71
C ARG A 234 -20.71 -16.19 -4.75
N VAL A 235 -19.91 -15.22 -5.18
CA VAL A 235 -19.04 -14.44 -4.32
C VAL A 235 -19.75 -13.11 -4.09
N VAL A 236 -20.18 -12.88 -2.86
CA VAL A 236 -20.89 -11.66 -2.48
C VAL A 236 -19.89 -10.52 -2.42
N THR A 237 -20.15 -9.45 -3.19
CA THR A 237 -19.29 -8.24 -3.24
C THR A 237 -20.08 -6.98 -2.86
N SER A 238 -21.24 -7.15 -2.24
CA SER A 238 -22.05 -6.05 -1.72
C SER A 238 -22.13 -6.14 -0.20
N ILE A 239 -22.07 -5.00 0.47
CA ILE A 239 -22.43 -4.94 1.89
C ILE A 239 -23.89 -5.31 2.09
N LEU A 240 -24.28 -5.62 3.32
CA LEU A 240 -25.68 -5.81 3.68
C LEU A 240 -26.46 -4.50 3.55
N GLU A 241 -27.73 -4.59 3.15
CA GLU A 241 -28.59 -3.41 2.98
C GLU A 241 -28.70 -2.59 4.26
N ASN A 242 -28.82 -3.26 5.41
CA ASN A 242 -28.93 -2.63 6.72
C ASN A 242 -27.64 -1.90 7.15
N ASP A 243 -26.47 -2.30 6.65
CA ASP A 243 -25.19 -1.70 7.01
C ASP A 243 -24.90 -0.42 6.20
N GLN A 244 -25.62 -0.18 5.10
CA GLN A 244 -25.38 0.99 4.26
C GLN A 244 -25.58 2.29 5.03
N ALA A 245 -26.65 2.41 5.81
CA ALA A 245 -26.93 3.62 6.58
C ALA A 245 -25.81 3.93 7.58
N LEU A 246 -25.24 2.91 8.22
CA LEU A 246 -24.14 3.07 9.17
C LEU A 246 -22.84 3.44 8.45
N ASN A 247 -22.53 2.84 7.30
CA ASN A 247 -21.38 3.23 6.48
C ASN A 247 -21.46 4.72 6.07
N VAL A 248 -22.63 5.18 5.65
CA VAL A 248 -22.85 6.59 5.30
C VAL A 248 -22.67 7.50 6.53
N LEU A 249 -23.28 7.15 7.67
CA LEU A 249 -23.16 7.94 8.91
C LEU A 249 -21.70 8.11 9.34
N VAL A 250 -20.94 7.01 9.39
CA VAL A 250 -19.52 7.04 9.80
C VAL A 250 -18.67 7.85 8.80
N SER A 251 -18.94 7.69 7.49
CA SER A 251 -18.28 8.46 6.45
C SER A 251 -18.55 9.98 6.59
N ASP A 252 -19.79 10.37 6.87
CA ASP A 252 -20.14 11.78 7.01
C ASP A 252 -19.46 12.38 8.24
N LEU A 253 -19.47 11.69 9.38
CA LEU A 253 -18.75 12.12 10.59
C LEU A 253 -17.24 12.25 10.35
N TYR A 254 -16.65 11.29 9.62
CA TYR A 254 -15.23 11.36 9.26
C TYR A 254 -14.92 12.60 8.41
N LYS A 255 -15.71 12.85 7.35
CA LYS A 255 -15.53 14.01 6.45
C LYS A 255 -15.75 15.36 7.15
N GLU A 256 -16.64 15.42 8.14
CA GLU A 256 -16.84 16.62 8.96
C GLU A 256 -15.65 16.88 9.89
N THR A 257 -15.02 15.82 10.42
CA THR A 257 -13.91 15.91 11.38
C THR A 257 -12.59 16.19 10.70
N VAL A 258 -12.32 15.57 9.54
CA VAL A 258 -11.06 15.72 8.82
C VAL A 258 -10.95 17.11 8.21
N LYS A 259 -9.89 17.82 8.57
CA LYS A 259 -9.62 19.19 8.09
C LYS A 259 -9.10 19.25 6.66
N GLN A 260 -8.39 18.23 6.24
CA GLN A 260 -7.86 18.13 4.89
C GLN A 260 -9.00 17.99 3.88
N LYS A 261 -8.91 18.73 2.77
CA LYS A 261 -9.87 18.68 1.68
C LYS A 261 -9.26 17.99 0.45
N GLY A 262 -10.08 17.72 -0.57
CA GLY A 262 -9.61 17.00 -1.75
C GLY A 262 -9.38 15.53 -1.41
N PHE A 263 -10.38 14.87 -0.83
CA PHE A 263 -10.29 13.47 -0.43
C PHE A 263 -9.81 12.58 -1.59
N GLN A 264 -8.84 11.74 -1.32
CA GLN A 264 -8.39 10.72 -2.26
C GLN A 264 -9.57 9.83 -2.66
N GLN A 265 -9.68 9.57 -3.96
CA GLN A 265 -10.76 8.75 -4.49
C GLN A 265 -10.44 7.26 -4.38
N ASP A 266 -11.44 6.57 -4.05
CA ASP A 266 -11.84 5.19 -4.16
C ASP A 266 -10.80 4.12 -4.47
N ASN A 267 -10.21 3.56 -3.43
CA ASN A 267 -9.96 2.15 -3.46
C ASN A 267 -10.93 1.45 -2.48
N GLN A 268 -11.73 0.51 -2.96
CA GLN A 268 -12.68 -0.25 -2.13
C GLN A 268 -12.09 -1.58 -1.63
N GLY A 269 -10.79 -1.69 -1.68
CA GLY A 269 -10.05 -2.90 -1.36
C GLY A 269 -9.63 -3.68 -2.60
N THR A 270 -8.71 -4.60 -2.41
CA THR A 270 -8.13 -5.46 -3.43
C THR A 270 -8.38 -6.94 -3.08
N ASP A 271 -8.21 -7.81 -4.04
CA ASP A 271 -8.40 -9.25 -3.83
C ASP A 271 -7.42 -9.81 -2.79
N GLY A 272 -7.93 -10.53 -1.81
CA GLY A 272 -7.15 -11.10 -0.70
C GLY A 272 -6.81 -10.12 0.43
N ASP A 273 -7.35 -8.91 0.45
CA ASP A 273 -7.03 -7.88 1.44
C ASP A 273 -7.74 -8.08 2.80
N PHE A 274 -7.19 -7.43 3.83
CA PHE A 274 -7.73 -7.48 5.18
C PHE A 274 -9.03 -6.70 5.32
N PHE A 275 -9.16 -5.55 4.65
CA PHE A 275 -10.33 -4.69 4.74
C PHE A 275 -11.61 -5.41 4.32
N GLN A 276 -11.59 -6.10 3.17
CA GLN A 276 -12.73 -6.88 2.70
C GLN A 276 -12.91 -8.17 3.50
N TRP A 277 -11.82 -8.85 3.87
CA TRP A 277 -11.88 -10.06 4.69
C TRP A 277 -12.59 -9.79 6.02
N ALA A 278 -12.32 -8.70 6.68
CA ALA A 278 -12.91 -8.32 7.96
C ALA A 278 -14.44 -8.18 7.86
N TYR A 279 -14.94 -7.68 6.73
CA TYR A 279 -16.38 -7.57 6.51
C TYR A 279 -17.00 -8.89 6.02
N PHE A 280 -16.47 -9.46 4.93
CA PHE A 280 -17.13 -10.56 4.22
C PHE A 280 -16.90 -11.94 4.85
N HIS A 281 -15.76 -12.16 5.50
CA HIS A 281 -15.44 -13.46 6.09
C HIS A 281 -15.44 -13.45 7.62
N PHE A 282 -14.89 -12.43 8.26
CA PHE A 282 -14.99 -12.32 9.72
C PHE A 282 -16.38 -11.83 10.17
N GLY A 283 -17.07 -11.08 9.33
CA GLY A 283 -18.47 -10.68 9.52
C GLY A 283 -18.65 -9.52 10.51
N ARG A 284 -17.76 -8.53 10.46
CA ARG A 284 -17.85 -7.29 11.26
C ARG A 284 -17.78 -6.07 10.35
N LEU A 285 -18.23 -4.93 10.86
CA LEU A 285 -18.06 -3.66 10.17
C LEU A 285 -16.57 -3.41 9.89
N SER A 286 -16.26 -2.97 8.68
CA SER A 286 -14.90 -2.69 8.26
C SER A 286 -14.83 -1.31 7.65
N PHE A 287 -13.96 -0.47 8.21
CA PHE A 287 -13.70 0.88 7.77
C PHE A 287 -12.23 1.00 7.39
N GLY A 288 -11.95 1.64 6.25
CA GLY A 288 -10.61 1.85 5.75
C GLY A 288 -10.37 3.31 5.41
N THR A 289 -9.14 3.76 5.62
CA THR A 289 -8.65 5.07 5.20
C THR A 289 -7.13 5.03 5.08
N PRO A 290 -6.53 5.72 4.09
CA PRO A 290 -5.09 5.96 4.09
C PRO A 290 -4.67 6.94 5.22
N GLY A 291 -5.64 7.66 5.82
CA GLY A 291 -5.39 8.62 6.88
C GLY A 291 -4.76 9.93 6.43
N TYR A 292 -4.09 9.90 5.30
CA TYR A 292 -3.46 11.06 4.67
C TYR A 292 -3.48 10.89 3.14
N TRP A 293 -3.45 12.01 2.42
CA TRP A 293 -3.30 12.07 0.97
C TRP A 293 -2.67 13.39 0.56
N VAL A 294 -1.96 13.38 -0.57
CA VAL A 294 -1.35 14.59 -1.13
C VAL A 294 -2.43 15.57 -1.55
N PRO A 295 -2.39 16.83 -1.08
CA PRO A 295 -3.33 17.84 -1.50
C PRO A 295 -3.21 18.15 -3.00
N GLU A 296 -4.33 18.55 -3.62
CA GLU A 296 -4.29 19.07 -4.98
C GLU A 296 -3.49 20.39 -5.00
N TYR A 297 -2.36 20.39 -5.69
CA TYR A 297 -1.57 21.60 -5.88
C TYR A 297 -2.19 22.46 -6.98
N LYS A 298 -2.28 23.75 -6.74
CA LYS A 298 -2.67 24.77 -7.74
C LYS A 298 -1.64 25.89 -7.75
N ASP A 299 -1.17 26.24 -8.94
CA ASP A 299 -0.26 27.36 -9.12
C ASP A 299 -0.93 28.72 -8.85
N SER A 300 -0.17 29.80 -8.96
CA SER A 300 -0.67 31.18 -8.75
C SER A 300 -1.79 31.59 -9.71
N THR A 301 -1.98 30.85 -10.81
CA THR A 301 -3.07 31.07 -11.78
C THR A 301 -4.29 30.19 -11.49
N GLY A 302 -4.21 29.31 -10.47
CA GLY A 302 -5.26 28.35 -10.12
C GLY A 302 -5.24 27.09 -10.98
N LYS A 303 -4.20 26.86 -11.80
CA LYS A 303 -4.05 25.68 -12.63
C LYS A 303 -3.39 24.56 -11.82
N GLY A 304 -4.05 23.41 -11.77
CA GLY A 304 -3.52 22.18 -11.14
C GLY A 304 -2.76 21.29 -12.13
N LYS A 305 -2.22 20.20 -11.63
CA LYS A 305 -1.62 19.11 -12.38
C LYS A 305 -2.63 17.97 -12.52
N SER A 306 -2.67 17.32 -13.67
CA SER A 306 -3.57 16.18 -13.93
C SER A 306 -2.93 14.84 -13.58
N ASN A 307 -1.60 14.78 -13.66
CA ASN A 307 -0.82 13.62 -13.27
C ASN A 307 -0.54 13.66 -11.76
N ALA A 308 -0.76 12.56 -11.05
CA ALA A 308 -0.62 12.48 -9.60
C ALA A 308 0.82 12.75 -9.13
N GLU A 309 1.81 12.20 -9.84
CA GLU A 309 3.22 12.38 -9.54
C GLU A 309 3.66 13.83 -9.76
N ALA A 310 3.25 14.44 -10.90
CA ALA A 310 3.51 15.84 -11.15
C ALA A 310 2.83 16.75 -10.12
N ASN A 311 1.64 16.35 -9.60
CA ASN A 311 0.97 17.04 -8.51
C ASN A 311 1.76 16.94 -7.21
N TYR A 312 2.25 15.73 -6.88
CA TYR A 312 3.06 15.49 -5.69
C TYR A 312 4.34 16.32 -5.70
N LEU A 313 5.10 16.27 -6.81
CA LEU A 313 6.34 17.03 -6.94
C LEU A 313 6.10 18.55 -6.87
N ALA A 314 5.05 19.06 -7.52
CA ALA A 314 4.72 20.48 -7.46
C ALA A 314 4.27 20.91 -6.05
N TRP A 315 3.56 20.05 -5.33
CA TRP A 315 3.21 20.27 -3.93
C TRP A 315 4.45 20.26 -3.02
N ALA A 316 5.34 19.28 -3.19
CA ALA A 316 6.57 19.17 -2.44
C ALA A 316 7.52 20.37 -2.69
N ASP A 317 7.68 20.78 -3.96
CA ASP A 317 8.45 21.97 -4.32
C ASP A 317 7.88 23.24 -3.65
N SER A 318 6.55 23.33 -3.50
CA SER A 318 5.91 24.47 -2.83
C SER A 318 6.19 24.55 -1.31
N LEU A 319 6.66 23.45 -0.74
CA LEU A 319 7.03 23.32 0.68
C LEU A 319 8.56 23.25 0.90
N ASP A 320 9.35 23.49 -0.16
CA ASP A 320 10.82 23.34 -0.16
C ASP A 320 11.30 21.94 0.28
N MET A 321 10.51 20.91 0.01
CA MET A 321 10.87 19.51 0.29
C MET A 321 11.74 18.96 -0.85
N ASN A 322 13.07 19.08 -0.69
CA ASN A 322 14.03 18.74 -1.76
C ASN A 322 14.42 17.26 -1.80
N ASP A 323 14.05 16.48 -0.78
CA ASP A 323 14.51 15.09 -0.59
C ASP A 323 13.53 14.07 -1.16
N VAL A 324 12.42 14.53 -1.75
CA VAL A 324 11.35 13.66 -2.28
C VAL A 324 11.61 13.14 -3.70
N PHE A 325 12.68 13.60 -4.31
CA PHE A 325 13.04 13.24 -5.66
C PHE A 325 14.57 13.09 -5.80
N VAL A 326 15.00 11.93 -6.26
CA VAL A 326 16.41 11.70 -6.62
C VAL A 326 16.60 12.04 -8.10
N PRO A 327 17.48 12.99 -8.44
CA PRO A 327 17.65 13.41 -9.83
C PRO A 327 18.14 12.28 -10.73
N TRP A 328 17.66 12.25 -11.96
CA TRP A 328 18.12 11.33 -12.99
C TRP A 328 19.64 11.37 -13.15
N THR A 329 20.32 10.27 -12.85
CA THR A 329 21.77 10.08 -13.01
C THR A 329 22.08 9.06 -14.10
N GLU A 330 23.10 9.33 -14.89
CA GLU A 330 23.53 8.41 -15.93
C GLU A 330 24.32 7.25 -15.33
N VAL A 331 23.91 6.02 -15.61
CA VAL A 331 24.58 4.81 -15.16
C VAL A 331 25.05 3.95 -16.33
N LYS A 332 26.13 3.18 -16.13
CA LYS A 332 26.61 2.18 -17.07
C LYS A 332 25.96 0.86 -16.73
N HIS A 333 25.10 0.37 -17.61
CA HIS A 333 24.39 -0.88 -17.41
C HIS A 333 25.00 -2.01 -18.26
N PRO A 334 25.27 -3.20 -17.70
CA PRO A 334 25.89 -4.29 -18.44
C PRO A 334 25.03 -4.78 -19.61
N ASP A 335 23.71 -4.86 -19.42
CA ASP A 335 22.78 -5.45 -20.40
C ASP A 335 22.35 -4.47 -21.48
N PHE A 336 22.63 -3.18 -21.30
CA PHE A 336 22.33 -2.16 -22.30
C PHE A 336 23.58 -1.42 -22.79
N PRO A 337 24.59 -2.04 -23.39
CA PRO A 337 25.79 -1.35 -23.82
C PRO A 337 25.50 -0.29 -24.89
N GLY A 338 26.03 0.93 -24.68
CA GLY A 338 25.93 2.03 -25.65
C GLY A 338 24.62 2.80 -25.68
N LYS A 339 23.66 2.52 -24.79
CA LYS A 339 22.44 3.34 -24.64
C LYS A 339 22.60 4.33 -23.49
N SER A 340 22.06 5.54 -23.62
CA SER A 340 21.96 6.49 -22.52
C SER A 340 20.93 6.01 -21.52
N ARG A 341 21.29 5.99 -20.23
CA ARG A 341 20.44 5.48 -19.16
C ARG A 341 20.52 6.41 -17.97
N ARG A 342 19.43 6.49 -17.27
CA ARG A 342 19.34 7.32 -16.08
C ARG A 342 18.55 6.59 -15.03
N CYS A 343 19.06 6.53 -13.81
CA CYS A 343 18.35 6.07 -12.64
C CYS A 343 17.71 7.25 -11.91
N GLU A 344 16.50 7.03 -11.40
CA GLU A 344 15.71 7.99 -10.65
C GLU A 344 15.04 7.27 -9.49
N ALA A 345 15.06 7.89 -8.31
CA ALA A 345 14.16 7.48 -7.24
C ALA A 345 12.84 8.18 -7.44
N PHE A 346 11.87 7.46 -7.91
CA PHE A 346 10.49 7.85 -7.82
C PHE A 346 9.74 6.77 -7.03
N CYS A 347 9.06 7.21 -6.00
CA CYS A 347 8.17 6.34 -5.28
C CYS A 347 6.88 6.23 -6.05
N ASP A 348 6.69 5.07 -6.64
CA ASP A 348 5.41 4.73 -7.23
C ASP A 348 4.35 4.67 -6.11
N ASP A 349 3.23 5.33 -6.33
CA ASP A 349 2.00 5.25 -5.53
C ASP A 349 2.10 5.55 -4.02
N ASN A 350 2.22 6.82 -3.64
CA ASN A 350 1.96 7.31 -2.25
C ASN A 350 2.78 6.67 -1.11
N SER A 351 3.84 5.95 -1.37
CA SER A 351 4.56 5.16 -0.36
C SER A 351 5.67 5.89 0.38
N PHE A 352 5.92 7.18 0.07
CA PHE A 352 6.92 7.98 0.77
C PHE A 352 6.36 9.34 1.23
N ILE A 353 5.46 9.32 2.16
CA ILE A 353 5.15 10.49 2.97
C ILE A 353 5.33 10.15 4.44
#